data_8711a4da7a4e8cb07b9ab0d744df39b4
#
_entry.id   8711a4da7a4e8cb07b9ab0d744df39b4
#
_cell.length_a   1.000
_cell.length_b   1.000
_cell.length_c   1.000
_cell.angle_alpha   90.00
_cell.angle_beta   90.00
_cell.angle_gamma   90.00
#
_symmetry.space_group_name_H-M   'P 1'
#
loop_
_entity.id
_entity.type
_entity.pdbx_description
1 polymer ?
#
loop_
_entity_poly.entity_id
_entity_poly.type
_entity_poly.pdbx_seq_one_letter_code
_entity_poly.pdbx_strand_id
1 'polypeptide(L)'
;MGEFRFRVPFQWTLDPYHANSIHVVGIDGVPWPCRIAVADDAEEPTKRKLLSVSRNRDESGKLYVIYPFKERGEVLICTGTLPAREATYELLTELARGTLNRLRNQISIWQEGGLEIPQGVHDKVKTATGLLSESILSDDSEHRDKVARDSIEESMDAIFELSDCFGQKISKFRREHEQMSNFWVGTGAGAGDELDKSISHNSFDLLQVNLGPESETSISGAGGRDPGAIQKRIIVGPWLDASVGGLSERLINLDDFLARKDQLLINCRLQIDEIPSTASLLHVVSGLNGIGYRHLSYPQQLQVTVEMLRLIEDSRVDLPTLVSFDFPWAERLAGAVGGVHPLQIADSLLRQGLQISFLGLDVNLDYWPNGSVMRDPLQWIDLVDVWAQLGLPLVLNLRVPTGPEMPTPAANSDRPVNQSRSNLTDKNLIDFLDTILPMMVARPAVHGLIWRHWQDGDDVRFPQSGFVDVNGEEKQSIAELLTRMRATISG
;
A
#
# COMPACT_ATOMS: atom_id res chain seq x y z
N MET A 1 -7.66 -30.11 4.87
CA MET A 1 -6.70 -29.06 5.28
C MET A 1 -5.42 -29.29 4.50
N GLY A 2 -4.95 -28.27 3.79
CA GLY A 2 -3.70 -28.35 3.04
C GLY A 2 -2.52 -27.88 3.87
N GLU A 3 -1.34 -28.38 3.57
CA GLU A 3 -0.10 -27.99 4.18
C GLU A 3 0.99 -27.82 3.11
N PHE A 4 1.74 -26.74 3.19
CA PHE A 4 3.01 -26.63 2.51
C PHE A 4 4.15 -26.79 3.51
N ARG A 5 5.17 -27.55 3.14
CA ARG A 5 6.37 -27.76 3.94
C ARG A 5 7.59 -27.24 3.22
N PHE A 6 8.43 -26.49 3.93
CA PHE A 6 9.63 -25.90 3.34
C PHE A 6 10.84 -26.18 4.23
N ARG A 7 11.92 -26.62 3.63
CA ARG A 7 13.23 -26.57 4.25
C ARG A 7 13.75 -25.15 4.18
N VAL A 8 14.21 -24.64 5.32
CA VAL A 8 14.80 -23.33 5.47
C VAL A 8 16.15 -23.42 6.15
N PRO A 9 17.08 -22.48 5.92
CA PRO A 9 18.37 -22.45 6.59
C PRO A 9 18.20 -22.43 8.12
N PHE A 10 19.10 -23.07 8.86
CA PHE A 10 19.03 -23.10 10.34
C PHE A 10 19.02 -21.70 10.95
N GLN A 11 19.77 -20.78 10.35
CA GLN A 11 19.87 -19.38 10.80
C GLN A 11 18.60 -18.55 10.51
N TRP A 12 17.66 -19.11 9.74
CA TRP A 12 16.41 -18.40 9.45
C TRP A 12 15.58 -18.29 10.72
N THR A 13 15.43 -17.05 11.20
CA THR A 13 14.66 -16.74 12.41
C THR A 13 13.31 -16.20 12.04
N LEU A 14 12.29 -16.71 12.70
CA LEU A 14 10.91 -16.28 12.53
C LEU A 14 10.49 -15.53 13.80
N ASP A 15 10.66 -14.23 13.81
CA ASP A 15 10.04 -13.40 14.83
C ASP A 15 8.53 -13.21 14.57
N PRO A 16 7.75 -12.66 15.52
CA PRO A 16 6.30 -12.47 15.33
C PRO A 16 5.93 -11.61 14.13
N TYR A 17 6.77 -10.64 13.76
CA TYR A 17 6.54 -9.78 12.60
C TYR A 17 6.62 -10.57 11.29
N HIS A 18 7.69 -11.34 11.10
CA HIS A 18 7.86 -12.19 9.93
C HIS A 18 6.81 -13.31 9.89
N ALA A 19 6.52 -13.97 11.04
CA ALA A 19 5.50 -15.00 11.11
C ALA A 19 4.11 -14.50 10.70
N ASN A 20 3.72 -13.32 11.16
CA ASN A 20 2.42 -12.76 10.86
C ASN A 20 2.29 -12.24 9.41
N SER A 21 3.40 -11.99 8.74
CA SER A 21 3.41 -11.57 7.33
C SER A 21 3.34 -12.75 6.35
N ILE A 22 3.72 -13.96 6.79
CA ILE A 22 3.68 -15.17 5.94
C ILE A 22 2.23 -15.54 5.66
N HIS A 23 1.92 -15.66 4.37
CA HIS A 23 0.60 -16.08 3.92
C HIS A 23 0.65 -16.79 2.57
N VAL A 24 -0.40 -17.54 2.27
CA VAL A 24 -0.59 -18.16 0.97
C VAL A 24 -1.68 -17.41 0.22
N VAL A 25 -1.41 -17.11 -1.03
CA VAL A 25 -2.39 -16.52 -1.95
C VAL A 25 -2.79 -17.57 -2.97
N GLY A 26 -4.10 -17.79 -3.12
CA GLY A 26 -4.67 -18.69 -4.08
C GLY A 26 -4.50 -18.21 -5.53
N ILE A 27 -4.93 -19.03 -6.47
CA ILE A 27 -4.95 -18.67 -7.90
C ILE A 27 -5.96 -17.55 -8.21
N ASP A 28 -6.91 -17.32 -7.29
CA ASP A 28 -7.89 -16.25 -7.31
C ASP A 28 -7.35 -14.90 -6.80
N GLY A 29 -6.08 -14.84 -6.41
CA GLY A 29 -5.44 -13.65 -5.85
C GLY A 29 -5.83 -13.34 -4.40
N VAL A 30 -6.60 -14.21 -3.76
CA VAL A 30 -7.08 -13.98 -2.38
C VAL A 30 -6.11 -14.59 -1.36
N PRO A 31 -5.60 -13.80 -0.39
CA PRO A 31 -4.83 -14.34 0.72
C PRO A 31 -5.67 -15.25 1.62
N TRP A 32 -5.09 -16.38 2.01
CA TRP A 32 -5.73 -17.34 2.90
C TRP A 32 -5.16 -17.27 4.32
N PRO A 33 -5.99 -17.39 5.35
CA PRO A 33 -5.52 -17.55 6.72
C PRO A 33 -4.63 -18.80 6.84
N CYS A 34 -3.43 -18.62 7.40
CA CYS A 34 -2.46 -19.68 7.57
C CYS A 34 -2.04 -19.81 9.04
N ARG A 35 -1.66 -21.02 9.43
CA ARG A 35 -0.96 -21.29 10.68
C ARG A 35 0.48 -21.67 10.36
N ILE A 36 1.41 -21.01 11.02
CA ILE A 36 2.84 -21.18 10.81
C ILE A 36 3.43 -21.94 11.97
N ALA A 37 4.22 -22.96 11.67
CA ALA A 37 5.01 -23.70 12.65
C ALA A 37 6.43 -23.91 12.12
N VAL A 38 7.41 -23.86 13.00
CA VAL A 38 8.82 -24.14 12.67
C VAL A 38 9.32 -25.23 13.61
N ALA A 39 9.95 -26.25 13.06
CA ALA A 39 10.59 -27.35 13.79
C ALA A 39 11.97 -27.61 13.20
N ASP A 40 12.80 -28.40 13.91
CA ASP A 40 14.05 -28.88 13.33
C ASP A 40 13.76 -29.90 12.23
N ASP A 41 14.52 -29.86 11.14
CA ASP A 41 14.41 -30.85 10.08
C ASP A 41 14.99 -32.22 10.60
N ALA A 42 14.20 -33.28 10.52
CA ALA A 42 14.60 -34.60 10.97
C ALA A 42 15.79 -35.18 10.17
N GLU A 43 15.97 -34.76 8.92
CA GLU A 43 17.07 -35.23 8.06
C GLU A 43 18.37 -34.44 8.31
N GLU A 44 18.28 -33.13 8.55
CA GLU A 44 19.45 -32.27 8.79
C GLU A 44 19.23 -31.33 10.01
N PRO A 45 19.07 -31.85 11.23
CA PRO A 45 18.58 -31.06 12.37
C PRO A 45 19.54 -29.94 12.84
N THR A 46 20.82 -30.01 12.48
CA THR A 46 21.83 -28.99 12.80
C THR A 46 22.02 -27.94 11.71
N LYS A 47 21.48 -28.17 10.51
CA LYS A 47 21.66 -27.30 9.34
C LYS A 47 20.36 -26.68 8.83
N ARG A 48 19.23 -27.33 9.06
CA ARG A 48 17.95 -26.98 8.46
C ARG A 48 16.83 -26.95 9.50
N LYS A 49 15.83 -26.13 9.23
CA LYS A 49 14.53 -26.13 9.89
C LYS A 49 13.44 -26.45 8.88
N LEU A 50 12.34 -26.97 9.38
CA LEU A 50 11.14 -27.25 8.61
C LEU A 50 10.08 -26.21 8.95
N LEU A 51 9.73 -25.35 7.97
CA LEU A 51 8.63 -24.43 8.04
C LEU A 51 7.38 -25.13 7.51
N SER A 52 6.36 -25.25 8.35
CA SER A 52 5.05 -25.78 7.99
C SER A 52 4.03 -24.65 7.91
N VAL A 53 3.32 -24.56 6.79
CA VAL A 53 2.28 -23.57 6.52
C VAL A 53 0.96 -24.30 6.29
N SER A 54 0.17 -24.42 7.35
CA SER A 54 -1.15 -25.10 7.33
C SER A 54 -2.25 -24.13 7.00
N ARG A 55 -3.20 -24.55 6.15
CA ARG A 55 -4.33 -23.74 5.67
C ARG A 55 -5.62 -24.57 5.65
N ASN A 56 -6.76 -23.88 5.65
CA ASN A 56 -8.08 -24.53 5.62
C ASN A 56 -8.49 -25.02 4.22
N ARG A 57 -7.70 -24.72 3.18
CA ARG A 57 -7.91 -25.15 1.79
C ARG A 57 -6.77 -26.07 1.36
N ASP A 58 -7.08 -27.07 0.53
CA ASP A 58 -6.11 -27.95 -0.08
C ASP A 58 -6.03 -27.68 -1.60
N GLU A 59 -5.57 -26.48 -1.90
CA GLU A 59 -5.46 -25.94 -3.25
C GLU A 59 -4.04 -25.44 -3.51
N SER A 60 -3.68 -25.32 -4.79
CA SER A 60 -2.43 -24.73 -5.23
C SER A 60 -2.39 -23.23 -4.89
N GLY A 61 -1.23 -22.71 -4.53
CA GLY A 61 -1.08 -21.30 -4.18
C GLY A 61 0.37 -20.84 -4.17
N LYS A 62 0.59 -19.55 -3.96
CA LYS A 62 1.90 -18.91 -3.83
C LYS A 62 2.13 -18.58 -2.36
N LEU A 63 3.28 -18.96 -1.82
CA LEU A 63 3.69 -18.53 -0.49
C LEU A 63 4.35 -17.16 -0.59
N TYR A 64 3.92 -16.23 0.24
CA TYR A 64 4.52 -14.91 0.41
C TYR A 64 5.31 -14.88 1.71
N VAL A 65 6.54 -14.39 1.65
CA VAL A 65 7.43 -14.20 2.81
C VAL A 65 8.24 -12.93 2.66
N ILE A 66 8.58 -12.29 3.78
CA ILE A 66 9.53 -11.19 3.81
C ILE A 66 10.94 -11.76 3.60
N TYR A 67 11.66 -11.15 2.68
CA TYR A 67 13.05 -11.49 2.34
C TYR A 67 13.97 -10.29 2.58
N PRO A 68 15.08 -10.45 3.31
CA PRO A 68 16.03 -9.38 3.58
C PRO A 68 17.01 -9.22 2.41
N PHE A 69 16.83 -8.20 1.60
CA PHE A 69 17.76 -7.81 0.54
C PHE A 69 18.93 -7.00 1.11
N LYS A 70 20.10 -7.13 0.53
CA LYS A 70 21.33 -6.46 1.00
C LYS A 70 21.23 -4.93 0.94
N GLU A 71 20.66 -4.39 -0.15
CA GLU A 71 20.61 -2.95 -0.40
C GLU A 71 19.19 -2.37 -0.34
N ARG A 72 18.16 -3.22 -0.27
CA ARG A 72 16.75 -2.80 -0.39
C ARG A 72 15.91 -3.05 0.85
N GLY A 73 16.56 -3.50 1.95
CA GLY A 73 15.87 -3.86 3.18
C GLY A 73 14.97 -5.09 3.03
N GLU A 74 13.94 -5.15 3.84
CA GLU A 74 13.00 -6.27 3.88
C GLU A 74 11.84 -6.05 2.91
N VAL A 75 11.72 -6.92 1.91
CA VAL A 75 10.67 -6.84 0.88
C VAL A 75 9.89 -8.16 0.84
N LEU A 76 8.58 -8.07 0.74
CA LEU A 76 7.71 -9.23 0.57
C LEU A 76 7.84 -9.79 -0.84
N ILE A 77 8.28 -11.04 -0.96
CA ILE A 77 8.38 -11.77 -2.22
C ILE A 77 7.58 -13.06 -2.17
N CYS A 78 7.38 -13.71 -3.30
CA CYS A 78 6.59 -14.94 -3.35
C CYS A 78 7.26 -16.06 -4.17
N THR A 79 6.88 -17.28 -3.83
CA THR A 79 7.19 -18.47 -4.65
C THR A 79 6.45 -18.43 -5.99
N GLY A 80 6.80 -19.31 -6.91
CA GLY A 80 5.88 -19.72 -7.96
C GLY A 80 4.62 -20.36 -7.38
N THR A 81 3.62 -20.64 -8.22
CA THR A 81 2.44 -21.39 -7.79
C THR A 81 2.86 -22.83 -7.45
N LEU A 82 2.70 -23.20 -6.19
CA LEU A 82 3.03 -24.52 -5.67
C LEU A 82 1.79 -25.42 -5.78
N PRO A 83 1.89 -26.62 -6.34
CA PRO A 83 0.79 -27.56 -6.35
C PRO A 83 0.46 -28.08 -4.95
N ALA A 84 -0.83 -28.34 -4.70
CA ALA A 84 -1.28 -29.03 -3.48
C ALA A 84 -0.85 -30.51 -3.57
N ARG A 85 0.24 -30.86 -2.90
CA ARG A 85 0.77 -32.21 -2.82
C ARG A 85 1.59 -32.38 -1.56
N GLU A 86 1.74 -33.63 -1.10
CA GLU A 86 2.67 -33.99 -0.03
C GLU A 86 4.11 -33.94 -0.58
N ALA A 87 4.75 -32.78 -0.45
CA ALA A 87 6.15 -32.58 -0.79
C ALA A 87 6.76 -31.53 0.14
N THR A 88 8.05 -31.71 0.41
CA THR A 88 8.86 -30.67 1.07
C THR A 88 9.61 -29.89 0.00
N TYR A 89 9.47 -28.57 0.02
CA TYR A 89 10.09 -27.65 -0.92
C TYR A 89 11.33 -27.00 -0.31
N GLU A 90 12.28 -26.60 -1.12
CA GLU A 90 13.41 -25.75 -0.74
C GLU A 90 12.98 -24.28 -0.85
N LEU A 91 12.76 -23.59 0.30
CA LEU A 91 12.14 -22.28 0.30
C LEU A 91 12.88 -21.28 -0.59
N LEU A 92 14.20 -21.15 -0.43
CA LEU A 92 14.99 -20.17 -1.19
C LEU A 92 14.97 -20.47 -2.71
N THR A 93 15.04 -21.73 -3.10
CA THR A 93 14.94 -22.16 -4.51
C THR A 93 13.56 -21.81 -5.10
N GLU A 94 12.48 -22.03 -4.33
CA GLU A 94 11.13 -21.68 -4.79
C GLU A 94 10.89 -20.16 -4.83
N LEU A 95 11.49 -19.39 -3.93
CA LEU A 95 11.46 -17.92 -4.00
C LEU A 95 12.26 -17.40 -5.20
N ALA A 96 13.45 -17.95 -5.46
CA ALA A 96 14.23 -17.61 -6.66
C ALA A 96 13.43 -17.91 -7.94
N ARG A 97 12.78 -19.09 -8.01
CA ARG A 97 11.90 -19.46 -9.11
C ARG A 97 10.73 -18.49 -9.28
N GLY A 98 10.08 -18.13 -8.17
CA GLY A 98 8.94 -17.21 -8.18
C GLY A 98 9.32 -15.80 -8.67
N THR A 99 10.41 -15.24 -8.13
CA THR A 99 10.90 -13.92 -8.49
C THR A 99 11.34 -13.85 -9.96
N LEU A 100 12.13 -14.82 -10.40
CA LEU A 100 12.58 -14.90 -11.81
C LEU A 100 11.42 -15.12 -12.80
N ASN A 101 10.45 -15.94 -12.45
CA ASN A 101 9.28 -16.16 -13.33
C ASN A 101 8.44 -14.89 -13.49
N ARG A 102 8.22 -14.13 -12.41
CA ARG A 102 7.50 -12.84 -12.48
C ARG A 102 8.25 -11.85 -13.36
N LEU A 103 9.56 -11.71 -13.18
CA LEU A 103 10.42 -10.89 -14.02
C LEU A 103 10.31 -11.26 -15.50
N ARG A 104 10.46 -12.53 -15.84
CA ARG A 104 10.40 -13.01 -17.23
C ARG A 104 9.02 -12.77 -17.86
N ASN A 105 7.96 -13.01 -17.11
CA ASN A 105 6.61 -12.74 -17.59
C ASN A 105 6.41 -11.24 -17.86
N GLN A 106 6.90 -10.37 -16.96
CA GLN A 106 6.77 -8.92 -17.14
C GLN A 106 7.59 -8.40 -18.33
N ILE A 107 8.81 -8.94 -18.54
CA ILE A 107 9.61 -8.65 -19.74
C ILE A 107 8.82 -8.98 -20.99
N SER A 108 8.23 -10.17 -21.06
CA SER A 108 7.43 -10.61 -22.24
C SER A 108 6.26 -9.66 -22.50
N ILE A 109 5.48 -9.35 -21.45
CA ILE A 109 4.32 -8.45 -21.56
C ILE A 109 4.72 -7.08 -22.06
N TRP A 110 5.79 -6.49 -21.52
CA TRP A 110 6.21 -5.15 -21.90
C TRP A 110 6.90 -5.09 -23.25
N GLN A 111 7.64 -6.16 -23.66
CA GLN A 111 8.17 -6.28 -25.02
C GLN A 111 7.05 -6.39 -26.06
N GLU A 112 6.02 -7.18 -25.80
CA GLU A 112 4.83 -7.27 -26.67
C GLU A 112 4.11 -5.90 -26.76
N GLY A 113 4.12 -5.12 -25.67
CA GLY A 113 3.64 -3.74 -25.64
C GLY A 113 4.57 -2.71 -26.32
N GLY A 114 5.71 -3.15 -26.87
CA GLY A 114 6.66 -2.29 -27.59
C GLY A 114 7.74 -1.64 -26.72
N LEU A 115 7.88 -2.02 -25.45
CA LEU A 115 8.98 -1.56 -24.63
C LEU A 115 10.28 -2.24 -25.03
N GLU A 116 11.30 -1.46 -25.39
CA GLU A 116 12.65 -1.94 -25.60
C GLU A 116 13.32 -2.18 -24.24
N ILE A 117 13.63 -3.45 -23.97
CA ILE A 117 14.23 -3.88 -22.70
C ILE A 117 15.74 -3.65 -22.73
N PRO A 118 16.32 -3.02 -21.67
CA PRO A 118 17.76 -2.82 -21.58
C PRO A 118 18.54 -4.14 -21.63
N GLN A 119 19.71 -4.13 -22.29
CA GLN A 119 20.58 -5.31 -22.36
C GLN A 119 21.01 -5.78 -20.96
N GLY A 120 21.25 -4.86 -20.01
CA GLY A 120 21.58 -5.18 -18.62
C GLY A 120 20.52 -6.08 -17.95
N VAL A 121 19.24 -5.83 -18.22
CA VAL A 121 18.13 -6.69 -17.72
C VAL A 121 18.24 -8.11 -18.29
N HIS A 122 18.50 -8.25 -19.60
CA HIS A 122 18.69 -9.57 -20.23
C HIS A 122 19.88 -10.34 -19.66
N ASP A 123 20.98 -9.64 -19.40
CA ASP A 123 22.19 -10.23 -18.83
C ASP A 123 21.94 -10.73 -17.41
N LYS A 124 21.26 -9.92 -16.56
CA LYS A 124 20.86 -10.32 -15.20
C LYS A 124 19.88 -11.52 -15.22
N VAL A 125 18.90 -11.53 -16.12
CA VAL A 125 17.99 -12.69 -16.28
C VAL A 125 18.74 -13.95 -16.64
N LYS A 126 19.74 -13.87 -17.52
CA LYS A 126 20.59 -15.00 -17.88
C LYS A 126 21.40 -15.49 -16.68
N THR A 127 22.02 -14.59 -15.92
CA THR A 127 22.76 -14.91 -14.70
C THR A 127 21.85 -15.56 -13.67
N ALA A 128 20.73 -14.94 -13.34
CA ALA A 128 19.75 -15.47 -12.39
C ALA A 128 19.21 -16.86 -12.79
N THR A 129 19.01 -17.10 -14.10
CA THR A 129 18.60 -18.41 -14.62
C THR A 129 19.67 -19.47 -14.41
N GLY A 130 20.94 -19.14 -14.63
CA GLY A 130 22.07 -20.04 -14.37
C GLY A 130 22.16 -20.42 -12.89
N LEU A 131 22.12 -19.41 -12.00
CA LEU A 131 22.13 -19.60 -10.55
C LEU A 131 20.95 -20.44 -10.03
N LEU A 132 19.72 -20.20 -10.56
CA LEU A 132 18.57 -21.01 -10.20
C LEU A 132 18.76 -22.47 -10.65
N SER A 133 19.28 -22.69 -11.85
CA SER A 133 19.55 -24.05 -12.36
C SER A 133 20.59 -24.77 -11.48
N GLU A 134 21.64 -24.07 -11.06
CA GLU A 134 22.67 -24.59 -10.14
C GLU A 134 22.06 -24.91 -8.77
N SER A 135 21.18 -24.04 -8.22
CA SER A 135 20.45 -24.31 -6.98
C SER A 135 19.61 -25.61 -7.06
N ILE A 136 18.93 -25.83 -8.17
CA ILE A 136 18.08 -27.01 -8.36
C ILE A 136 18.90 -28.30 -8.45
N LEU A 137 20.09 -28.23 -9.04
CA LEU A 137 20.95 -29.39 -9.27
C LEU A 137 21.91 -29.70 -8.12
N SER A 138 22.06 -28.79 -7.15
CA SER A 138 23.01 -28.97 -6.05
C SER A 138 22.48 -29.95 -4.98
N ASP A 139 23.30 -30.94 -4.62
CA ASP A 139 23.05 -31.83 -3.48
C ASP A 139 23.53 -31.21 -2.15
N ASP A 140 24.44 -30.24 -2.19
CA ASP A 140 24.90 -29.50 -1.02
C ASP A 140 23.90 -28.41 -0.64
N SER A 141 23.31 -28.54 0.54
CA SER A 141 22.27 -27.63 1.04
C SER A 141 22.77 -26.19 1.24
N GLU A 142 24.01 -26.00 1.71
CA GLU A 142 24.58 -24.66 1.93
C GLU A 142 24.88 -23.95 0.60
N HIS A 143 25.45 -24.69 -0.34
CA HIS A 143 25.71 -24.19 -1.68
C HIS A 143 24.41 -23.87 -2.41
N ARG A 144 23.40 -24.76 -2.35
CA ARG A 144 22.05 -24.55 -2.88
C ARG A 144 21.43 -23.26 -2.39
N ASP A 145 21.46 -23.04 -1.08
CA ASP A 145 20.89 -21.85 -0.46
C ASP A 145 21.63 -20.57 -0.87
N LYS A 146 22.95 -20.64 -1.00
CA LYS A 146 23.76 -19.50 -1.44
C LYS A 146 23.40 -19.08 -2.87
N VAL A 147 23.45 -20.01 -3.82
CA VAL A 147 23.16 -19.67 -5.23
C VAL A 147 21.69 -19.31 -5.47
N ALA A 148 20.75 -19.84 -4.65
CA ALA A 148 19.36 -19.42 -4.66
C ALA A 148 19.23 -17.94 -4.21
N ARG A 149 19.92 -17.52 -3.15
CA ARG A 149 19.95 -16.12 -2.72
C ARG A 149 20.54 -15.23 -3.80
N ASP A 150 21.65 -15.61 -4.39
CA ASP A 150 22.29 -14.84 -5.48
C ASP A 150 21.32 -14.70 -6.68
N SER A 151 20.55 -15.75 -7.00
CA SER A 151 19.50 -15.69 -8.04
C SER A 151 18.35 -14.74 -7.68
N ILE A 152 17.94 -14.69 -6.41
CA ILE A 152 16.91 -13.75 -5.92
C ILE A 152 17.40 -12.32 -6.04
N GLU A 153 18.63 -12.02 -5.59
CA GLU A 153 19.23 -10.68 -5.66
C GLU A 153 19.35 -10.20 -7.12
N GLU A 154 19.93 -11.00 -8.02
CA GLU A 154 20.04 -10.68 -9.46
C GLU A 154 18.67 -10.45 -10.11
N SER A 155 17.67 -11.27 -9.77
CA SER A 155 16.32 -11.10 -10.28
C SER A 155 15.68 -9.81 -9.78
N MET A 156 15.91 -9.44 -8.52
CA MET A 156 15.37 -8.21 -7.94
C MET A 156 16.04 -6.98 -8.56
N ASP A 157 17.36 -7.00 -8.76
CA ASP A 157 18.08 -5.91 -9.44
C ASP A 157 17.59 -5.71 -10.88
N ALA A 158 17.30 -6.81 -11.58
CA ALA A 158 16.69 -6.74 -12.89
C ALA A 158 15.26 -6.20 -12.87
N ILE A 159 14.47 -6.52 -11.84
CA ILE A 159 13.11 -5.97 -11.63
C ILE A 159 13.17 -4.44 -11.49
N PHE A 160 14.07 -3.93 -10.66
CA PHE A 160 14.21 -2.48 -10.47
C PHE A 160 14.68 -1.78 -11.74
N GLU A 161 15.73 -2.28 -12.41
CA GLU A 161 16.22 -1.71 -13.68
C GLU A 161 15.15 -1.71 -14.78
N LEU A 162 14.40 -2.80 -14.89
CA LEU A 162 13.26 -2.91 -15.81
C LEU A 162 12.16 -1.90 -15.49
N SER A 163 11.86 -1.72 -14.20
CA SER A 163 10.83 -0.83 -13.70
C SER A 163 11.19 0.64 -13.90
N ASP A 164 12.43 1.01 -13.68
CA ASP A 164 12.96 2.36 -13.97
C ASP A 164 12.85 2.66 -15.47
N CYS A 165 13.26 1.71 -16.32
CA CYS A 165 13.12 1.85 -17.76
C CYS A 165 11.66 2.08 -18.19
N PHE A 166 10.74 1.29 -17.63
CA PHE A 166 9.30 1.44 -17.88
C PHE A 166 8.79 2.80 -17.43
N GLY A 167 9.04 3.18 -16.17
CA GLY A 167 8.60 4.44 -15.59
C GLY A 167 9.05 5.64 -16.42
N GLN A 168 10.32 5.68 -16.81
CA GLN A 168 10.90 6.77 -17.59
C GLN A 168 10.34 6.84 -19.02
N LYS A 169 10.34 5.71 -19.75
CA LYS A 169 9.89 5.68 -21.16
C LYS A 169 8.41 5.96 -21.31
N ILE A 170 7.59 5.34 -20.48
CA ILE A 170 6.12 5.49 -20.58
C ILE A 170 5.66 6.86 -20.07
N SER A 171 6.25 7.37 -18.99
CA SER A 171 5.92 8.74 -18.54
C SER A 171 6.30 9.78 -19.60
N LYS A 172 7.45 9.61 -20.27
CA LYS A 172 7.84 10.46 -21.38
C LYS A 172 6.84 10.35 -22.53
N PHE A 173 6.48 9.14 -22.95
CA PHE A 173 5.49 8.91 -23.99
C PHE A 173 4.14 9.58 -23.67
N ARG A 174 3.65 9.44 -22.45
CA ARG A 174 2.40 10.05 -22.01
C ARG A 174 2.45 11.58 -22.06
N ARG A 175 3.56 12.20 -21.61
CA ARG A 175 3.73 13.65 -21.71
C ARG A 175 3.69 14.16 -23.14
N GLU A 176 4.29 13.42 -24.09
CA GLU A 176 4.35 13.82 -25.49
C GLU A 176 3.02 13.64 -26.24
N HIS A 177 2.18 12.69 -25.82
CA HIS A 177 0.99 12.27 -26.56
C HIS A 177 -0.32 12.43 -25.78
N GLU A 178 -0.27 12.51 -24.46
CA GLU A 178 -1.42 12.65 -23.59
C GLU A 178 -1.31 13.95 -22.77
N GLN A 179 -2.46 14.52 -22.41
CA GLN A 179 -2.45 15.66 -21.49
C GLN A 179 -2.31 15.15 -20.05
N MET A 180 -1.10 15.16 -19.51
CA MET A 180 -0.83 14.82 -18.10
C MET A 180 -1.15 15.97 -17.12
N SER A 181 -1.64 17.09 -17.60
CA SER A 181 -2.05 18.26 -16.79
C SER A 181 -3.08 17.96 -15.70
N ASN A 182 -3.73 16.81 -15.78
CA ASN A 182 -4.74 16.36 -14.83
C ASN A 182 -4.20 15.38 -13.76
N PHE A 183 -2.92 15.07 -13.75
CA PHE A 183 -2.34 14.27 -12.65
C PHE A 183 -2.14 15.16 -11.42
N TRP A 184 -2.63 14.69 -10.26
CA TRP A 184 -2.59 15.47 -9.02
C TRP A 184 -1.45 15.03 -8.12
N VAL A 185 -0.75 16.01 -7.55
CA VAL A 185 0.19 15.79 -6.46
C VAL A 185 -0.31 16.56 -5.26
N GLY A 186 -0.78 15.85 -4.25
CA GLY A 186 -1.44 16.44 -3.10
C GLY A 186 -0.80 16.10 -1.77
N THR A 187 -1.18 16.87 -0.73
CA THR A 187 -0.85 16.59 0.65
C THR A 187 -2.04 16.84 1.57
N GLY A 188 -2.00 16.30 2.79
CA GLY A 188 -2.88 16.74 3.86
C GLY A 188 -2.62 18.21 4.21
N ALA A 189 -3.62 18.92 4.68
CA ALA A 189 -3.46 20.28 5.19
C ALA A 189 -2.75 20.25 6.55
N GLY A 190 -1.81 21.17 6.76
CA GLY A 190 -1.26 21.43 8.08
C GLY A 190 -2.29 22.05 9.02
N ALA A 191 -2.06 22.00 10.32
CA ALA A 191 -2.88 22.63 11.36
C ALA A 191 -2.22 23.92 11.89
N GLY A 192 -3.01 24.86 12.36
CA GLY A 192 -2.49 26.11 12.92
C GLY A 192 -1.57 26.88 11.98
N ASP A 193 -0.37 27.23 12.43
CA ASP A 193 0.63 27.99 11.64
C ASP A 193 1.15 27.19 10.43
N GLU A 194 1.09 25.87 10.46
CA GLU A 194 1.49 25.01 9.36
C GLU A 194 0.49 25.01 8.18
N LEU A 195 -0.75 25.43 8.39
CA LEU A 195 -1.76 25.53 7.34
C LEU A 195 -1.28 26.47 6.22
N ASP A 196 -0.77 27.64 6.56
CA ASP A 196 -0.28 28.61 5.57
C ASP A 196 0.91 28.10 4.77
N LYS A 197 1.81 27.36 5.42
CA LYS A 197 2.95 26.72 4.76
C LYS A 197 2.47 25.64 3.78
N SER A 198 1.52 24.78 4.19
CA SER A 198 0.98 23.75 3.33
C SER A 198 0.23 24.31 2.10
N ILE A 199 -0.50 25.43 2.29
CA ILE A 199 -1.19 26.13 1.21
C ILE A 199 -0.21 26.75 0.21
N SER A 200 0.86 27.35 0.69
CA SER A 200 1.83 28.06 -0.15
C SER A 200 2.89 27.17 -0.81
N HIS A 201 3.03 25.91 -0.37
CA HIS A 201 4.09 25.04 -0.82
C HIS A 201 3.94 24.61 -2.28
N ASN A 202 4.95 24.87 -3.12
CA ASN A 202 4.89 24.68 -4.56
C ASN A 202 4.93 23.22 -5.04
N SER A 203 5.35 22.28 -4.18
CA SER A 203 5.40 20.85 -4.54
C SER A 203 4.02 20.19 -4.64
N PHE A 204 2.97 20.86 -4.19
CA PHE A 204 1.61 20.32 -4.20
C PHE A 204 0.66 21.22 -4.96
N ASP A 205 -0.17 20.64 -5.82
CA ASP A 205 -1.27 21.32 -6.55
C ASP A 205 -2.64 21.02 -5.96
N LEU A 206 -2.67 20.14 -4.95
CA LEU A 206 -3.86 19.70 -4.28
C LEU A 206 -3.65 19.65 -2.77
N LEU A 207 -4.63 20.12 -2.01
CA LEU A 207 -4.63 20.11 -0.57
C LEU A 207 -5.85 19.34 -0.05
N GLN A 208 -5.65 18.38 0.81
CA GLN A 208 -6.72 17.67 1.50
C GLN A 208 -6.98 18.27 2.86
N VAL A 209 -8.19 18.75 3.08
CA VAL A 209 -8.63 19.39 4.32
C VAL A 209 -9.66 18.53 5.02
N ASN A 210 -9.40 18.15 6.26
CA ASN A 210 -10.34 17.39 7.07
C ASN A 210 -11.48 18.29 7.58
N LEU A 211 -12.72 17.86 7.37
CA LEU A 211 -13.92 18.43 7.95
C LEU A 211 -14.48 17.44 8.98
N GLY A 212 -13.78 17.16 10.03
CA GLY A 212 -14.33 16.32 11.10
C GLY A 212 -14.89 17.19 12.25
N PRO A 213 -15.90 16.72 13.01
CA PRO A 213 -16.39 17.44 14.19
C PRO A 213 -15.32 17.65 15.28
N GLU A 214 -14.15 17.08 15.11
CA GLU A 214 -12.99 17.18 15.97
C GLU A 214 -11.74 17.73 15.24
N SER A 215 -11.87 18.16 13.98
CA SER A 215 -10.76 18.81 13.31
C SER A 215 -10.62 20.24 13.83
N GLU A 216 -9.53 20.53 14.53
CA GLU A 216 -9.12 21.89 14.85
C GLU A 216 -8.83 22.74 13.60
N THR A 217 -8.73 22.10 12.46
CA THR A 217 -8.70 22.72 11.12
C THR A 217 -10.09 23.09 10.67
N SER A 218 -10.69 24.08 11.33
CA SER A 218 -11.83 24.76 10.72
C SER A 218 -11.33 25.44 9.46
N ILE A 219 -11.94 25.11 8.32
CA ILE A 219 -11.79 25.89 7.06
C ILE A 219 -12.16 27.37 7.30
N SER A 220 -12.89 27.69 8.39
CA SER A 220 -13.14 29.06 8.83
C SER A 220 -11.83 29.82 9.16
N GLY A 221 -10.74 29.16 9.56
CA GLY A 221 -9.41 29.78 9.60
C GLY A 221 -8.84 30.06 8.19
N ALA A 222 -9.13 29.22 7.21
CA ALA A 222 -8.80 29.45 5.80
C ALA A 222 -9.83 30.38 5.12
N GLY A 223 -11.08 30.43 5.62
CA GLY A 223 -12.19 31.25 5.08
C GLY A 223 -12.15 32.72 5.50
N GLY A 224 -11.23 33.14 6.36
CA GLY A 224 -10.93 34.57 6.59
C GLY A 224 -10.03 35.17 5.51
N ARG A 225 -9.51 34.36 4.60
CA ARG A 225 -8.77 34.77 3.41
C ARG A 225 -9.69 34.69 2.19
N ASP A 226 -9.50 35.64 1.28
CA ASP A 226 -10.15 35.63 -0.02
C ASP A 226 -10.02 34.20 -0.67
N PRO A 227 -11.13 33.47 -0.89
CA PRO A 227 -11.10 32.15 -1.52
C PRO A 227 -10.35 32.14 -2.86
N GLY A 228 -10.24 33.29 -3.53
CA GLY A 228 -9.46 33.48 -4.75
C GLY A 228 -7.94 33.44 -4.55
N ALA A 229 -7.44 33.48 -3.33
CA ALA A 229 -6.00 33.41 -3.05
C ALA A 229 -5.45 31.97 -3.05
N ILE A 230 -6.29 30.95 -2.90
CA ILE A 230 -5.88 29.55 -2.93
C ILE A 230 -5.94 29.06 -4.38
N GLN A 231 -4.80 29.04 -5.05
CA GLN A 231 -4.69 28.50 -6.41
C GLN A 231 -4.69 26.96 -6.49
N LYS A 232 -4.83 26.28 -5.36
CA LYS A 232 -4.78 24.81 -5.27
C LYS A 232 -6.17 24.21 -5.33
N ARG A 233 -6.27 23.02 -5.89
CA ARG A 233 -7.47 22.19 -5.80
C ARG A 233 -7.64 21.73 -4.35
N ILE A 234 -8.87 21.73 -3.86
CA ILE A 234 -9.17 21.34 -2.48
C ILE A 234 -9.98 20.06 -2.49
N ILE A 235 -9.44 19.03 -1.83
CA ILE A 235 -10.22 17.85 -1.43
C ILE A 235 -10.73 18.11 0.00
N VAL A 236 -12.03 17.97 0.16
CA VAL A 236 -12.69 18.07 1.45
C VAL A 236 -12.97 16.69 2.01
N GLY A 237 -12.62 16.44 3.25
CA GLY A 237 -12.78 15.16 3.92
C GLY A 237 -11.47 14.48 4.29
N PRO A 238 -11.53 13.25 4.82
CA PRO A 238 -12.71 12.37 4.80
C PRO A 238 -13.73 12.74 5.88
N TRP A 239 -14.99 12.53 5.58
CA TRP A 239 -16.04 12.62 6.58
C TRP A 239 -16.12 11.38 7.47
N LEU A 240 -15.85 10.24 6.90
CA LEU A 240 -15.76 8.98 7.59
C LEU A 240 -14.32 8.47 7.48
N ASP A 241 -13.51 8.72 8.50
CA ASP A 241 -12.11 8.28 8.53
C ASP A 241 -11.93 7.09 9.45
N ALA A 242 -11.82 5.91 8.84
CA ALA A 242 -11.48 4.70 9.56
C ALA A 242 -10.00 4.60 9.89
N SER A 243 -9.18 5.46 9.30
CA SER A 243 -7.76 5.55 9.64
C SER A 243 -7.55 6.25 10.99
N VAL A 244 -8.40 7.18 11.37
CA VAL A 244 -8.38 7.81 12.71
C VAL A 244 -9.07 6.88 13.71
N GLY A 245 -8.29 6.31 14.65
CA GLY A 245 -8.81 5.37 15.65
C GLY A 245 -10.01 5.95 16.39
N GLY A 246 -11.15 5.29 16.32
CA GLY A 246 -12.35 5.71 17.04
C GLY A 246 -13.66 5.54 16.31
N LEU A 247 -13.68 5.36 14.96
CA LEU A 247 -14.96 5.14 14.29
C LEU A 247 -15.66 3.90 14.82
N SER A 248 -14.94 2.79 14.92
CA SER A 248 -15.51 1.55 15.45
C SER A 248 -15.85 1.68 16.94
N GLU A 249 -15.06 2.38 17.75
CA GLU A 249 -15.34 2.64 19.15
C GLU A 249 -16.57 3.54 19.31
N ARG A 250 -16.70 4.55 18.47
CA ARG A 250 -17.88 5.41 18.43
C ARG A 250 -19.14 4.66 18.02
N LEU A 251 -19.04 3.73 17.07
CA LEU A 251 -20.16 2.94 16.61
C LEU A 251 -20.48 1.75 17.52
N ILE A 252 -19.50 1.26 18.31
CA ILE A 252 -19.67 0.05 19.16
C ILE A 252 -20.08 0.38 20.59
N ASN A 253 -19.64 1.53 21.13
CA ASN A 253 -19.98 1.91 22.50
C ASN A 253 -21.47 2.26 22.71
N LEU A 254 -22.31 2.11 21.72
CA LEU A 254 -23.77 2.08 21.89
C LEU A 254 -24.26 0.66 21.74
N ASP A 255 -25.19 0.31 22.58
CA ASP A 255 -25.93 -0.94 22.50
C ASP A 255 -26.73 -1.09 21.18
N ASP A 256 -26.78 -0.03 20.37
CA ASP A 256 -27.48 0.02 19.10
C ASP A 256 -26.61 0.66 17.99
N PHE A 257 -26.06 -0.17 17.09
CA PHE A 257 -25.32 0.26 15.89
C PHE A 257 -26.13 1.23 15.03
N LEU A 258 -27.45 1.00 14.89
CA LEU A 258 -28.32 1.81 14.04
C LEU A 258 -28.45 3.23 14.58
N ALA A 259 -28.69 3.41 15.89
CA ALA A 259 -28.81 4.73 16.50
C ALA A 259 -27.54 5.57 16.34
N ARG A 260 -26.36 4.95 16.46
CA ARG A 260 -25.11 5.67 16.28
C ARG A 260 -24.79 6.00 14.84
N LYS A 261 -25.07 5.09 13.95
CA LYS A 261 -24.97 5.35 12.52
C LYS A 261 -25.85 6.55 12.14
N ASP A 262 -27.10 6.58 12.62
CA ASP A 262 -28.02 7.68 12.35
C ASP A 262 -27.50 9.00 12.95
N GLN A 263 -26.95 8.98 14.16
CA GLN A 263 -26.33 10.17 14.76
C GLN A 263 -25.11 10.66 13.97
N LEU A 264 -24.28 9.72 13.48
CA LEU A 264 -23.14 10.05 12.62
C LEU A 264 -23.60 10.73 11.32
N LEU A 265 -24.62 10.19 10.67
CA LEU A 265 -25.18 10.77 9.44
C LEU A 265 -25.80 12.16 9.67
N ILE A 266 -26.48 12.38 10.82
CA ILE A 266 -26.97 13.71 11.20
C ILE A 266 -25.81 14.69 11.32
N ASN A 267 -24.73 14.33 12.03
CA ASN A 267 -23.55 15.19 12.18
C ASN A 267 -22.91 15.51 10.82
N CYS A 268 -22.77 14.51 9.94
CA CYS A 268 -22.26 14.72 8.60
C CYS A 268 -23.15 15.64 7.76
N ARG A 269 -24.48 15.54 7.90
CA ARG A 269 -25.40 16.42 7.20
C ARG A 269 -25.22 17.89 7.59
N LEU A 270 -24.96 18.19 8.85
CA LEU A 270 -24.69 19.53 9.32
C LEU A 270 -23.40 20.13 8.72
N GLN A 271 -22.44 19.29 8.40
CA GLN A 271 -21.16 19.72 7.82
C GLN A 271 -21.21 19.91 6.28
N ILE A 272 -22.22 19.38 5.62
CA ILE A 272 -22.36 19.55 4.16
C ILE A 272 -22.48 21.03 3.80
N ASP A 273 -23.18 21.82 4.62
CA ASP A 273 -23.36 23.26 4.40
C ASP A 273 -22.05 24.06 4.62
N GLU A 274 -21.05 23.46 5.24
CA GLU A 274 -19.73 24.05 5.47
C GLU A 274 -18.74 23.77 4.34
N ILE A 275 -19.12 23.00 3.33
CA ILE A 275 -18.24 22.69 2.19
C ILE A 275 -17.90 23.99 1.46
N PRO A 276 -16.61 24.37 1.33
CA PRO A 276 -16.24 25.59 0.64
C PRO A 276 -16.56 25.49 -0.87
N SER A 277 -16.98 26.58 -1.45
CA SER A 277 -17.25 26.67 -2.90
C SER A 277 -16.00 26.40 -3.78
N THR A 278 -14.82 26.42 -3.18
CA THR A 278 -13.52 26.09 -3.81
C THR A 278 -13.22 24.60 -3.80
N ALA A 279 -14.04 23.78 -3.15
CA ALA A 279 -13.86 22.34 -3.13
C ALA A 279 -13.94 21.76 -4.56
N SER A 280 -13.01 20.87 -4.88
CA SER A 280 -12.92 20.22 -6.20
C SER A 280 -13.31 18.75 -6.15
N LEU A 281 -13.26 18.14 -4.97
CA LEU A 281 -13.50 16.72 -4.75
C LEU A 281 -13.89 16.46 -3.29
N LEU A 282 -14.77 15.52 -3.06
CA LEU A 282 -15.16 15.06 -1.74
C LEU A 282 -14.54 13.69 -1.45
N HIS A 283 -13.69 13.61 -0.45
CA HIS A 283 -13.26 12.32 0.10
C HIS A 283 -14.29 11.87 1.13
N VAL A 284 -15.21 11.00 0.72
CA VAL A 284 -16.38 10.65 1.54
C VAL A 284 -15.99 9.66 2.63
N VAL A 285 -15.30 8.58 2.26
CA VAL A 285 -14.88 7.52 3.18
C VAL A 285 -13.41 7.20 2.95
N SER A 286 -12.62 7.17 4.04
CA SER A 286 -11.21 6.80 4.03
C SER A 286 -10.96 5.51 4.78
N GLY A 287 -10.02 4.72 4.31
CA GLY A 287 -9.53 3.53 5.00
C GLY A 287 -10.55 2.41 5.12
N LEU A 288 -11.45 2.27 4.15
CA LEU A 288 -12.40 1.16 4.14
C LEU A 288 -11.65 -0.17 4.19
N ASN A 289 -12.16 -1.18 4.91
CA ASN A 289 -11.47 -2.43 5.22
C ASN A 289 -10.27 -2.29 6.20
N GLY A 290 -9.97 -1.09 6.68
CA GLY A 290 -8.89 -0.82 7.61
C GLY A 290 -9.16 -1.25 9.05
N ILE A 291 -8.15 -1.00 9.91
CA ILE A 291 -8.21 -1.36 11.33
C ILE A 291 -9.33 -0.61 12.07
N GLY A 292 -9.65 0.62 11.65
CA GLY A 292 -10.74 1.40 12.23
C GLY A 292 -12.11 0.73 12.11
N TYR A 293 -12.29 -0.18 11.15
CA TYR A 293 -13.52 -0.96 10.97
C TYR A 293 -13.46 -2.36 11.59
N ARG A 294 -12.42 -2.72 12.31
CA ARG A 294 -12.18 -4.10 12.82
C ARG A 294 -13.35 -4.72 13.60
N HIS A 295 -14.17 -3.89 14.21
CA HIS A 295 -15.32 -4.35 15.03
C HIS A 295 -16.65 -4.29 14.27
N LEU A 296 -16.67 -3.74 13.06
CA LEU A 296 -17.84 -3.77 12.21
C LEU A 296 -17.79 -4.97 11.29
N SER A 297 -18.90 -5.70 11.22
CA SER A 297 -19.07 -6.73 10.20
C SER A 297 -19.06 -6.11 8.79
N TYR A 298 -18.72 -6.91 7.78
CA TYR A 298 -18.77 -6.44 6.40
C TYR A 298 -20.12 -5.77 6.01
N PRO A 299 -21.30 -6.35 6.33
CA PRO A 299 -22.56 -5.67 6.05
C PRO A 299 -22.68 -4.30 6.73
N GLN A 300 -22.18 -4.15 7.96
CA GLN A 300 -22.24 -2.86 8.67
C GLN A 300 -21.30 -1.82 8.02
N GLN A 301 -20.10 -2.22 7.61
CA GLN A 301 -19.19 -1.34 6.89
C GLN A 301 -19.80 -0.86 5.57
N LEU A 302 -20.39 -1.79 4.82
CA LEU A 302 -21.08 -1.49 3.57
C LEU A 302 -22.28 -0.56 3.80
N GLN A 303 -23.10 -0.84 4.80
CA GLN A 303 -24.28 -0.04 5.13
C GLN A 303 -23.91 1.42 5.44
N VAL A 304 -22.95 1.65 6.34
CA VAL A 304 -22.50 3.01 6.69
C VAL A 304 -22.00 3.75 5.47
N THR A 305 -21.18 3.09 4.64
CA THR A 305 -20.62 3.70 3.42
C THR A 305 -21.69 4.05 2.40
N VAL A 306 -22.64 3.14 2.16
CA VAL A 306 -23.77 3.36 1.24
C VAL A 306 -24.63 4.53 1.70
N GLU A 307 -25.00 4.57 2.98
CA GLU A 307 -25.83 5.64 3.53
C GLU A 307 -25.11 7.00 3.52
N MET A 308 -23.79 7.01 3.73
CA MET A 308 -22.98 8.21 3.59
C MET A 308 -22.98 8.74 2.15
N LEU A 309 -22.76 7.88 1.17
CA LEU A 309 -22.77 8.26 -0.24
C LEU A 309 -24.17 8.76 -0.67
N ARG A 310 -25.24 8.12 -0.23
CA ARG A 310 -26.61 8.58 -0.47
C ARG A 310 -26.88 9.95 0.17
N LEU A 311 -26.36 10.19 1.35
CA LEU A 311 -26.47 11.49 2.01
C LEU A 311 -25.87 12.61 1.13
N ILE A 312 -24.75 12.35 0.47
CA ILE A 312 -24.11 13.28 -0.45
C ILE A 312 -24.99 13.50 -1.69
N GLU A 313 -25.48 12.43 -2.31
CA GLU A 313 -26.39 12.52 -3.49
C GLU A 313 -27.66 13.30 -3.17
N ASP A 314 -28.30 13.01 -2.03
CA ASP A 314 -29.52 13.69 -1.58
C ASP A 314 -29.31 15.18 -1.29
N SER A 315 -28.10 15.54 -0.87
CA SER A 315 -27.72 16.93 -0.57
C SER A 315 -27.42 17.75 -1.83
N ARG A 316 -27.49 17.15 -3.02
CA ARG A 316 -27.24 17.78 -4.33
C ARG A 316 -25.89 18.48 -4.41
N VAL A 317 -24.90 17.95 -3.72
CA VAL A 317 -23.52 18.42 -3.85
C VAL A 317 -22.99 17.91 -5.18
N ASP A 318 -22.83 18.80 -6.15
CA ASP A 318 -22.32 18.48 -7.51
C ASP A 318 -20.78 18.47 -7.49
N LEU A 319 -20.21 17.57 -6.69
CA LEU A 319 -18.76 17.36 -6.63
C LEU A 319 -18.43 15.88 -6.84
N PRO A 320 -17.32 15.58 -7.54
CA PRO A 320 -16.81 14.22 -7.64
C PRO A 320 -16.52 13.63 -6.24
N THR A 321 -16.72 12.33 -6.09
CA THR A 321 -16.53 11.63 -4.81
C THR A 321 -15.39 10.64 -4.87
N LEU A 322 -14.66 10.53 -3.78
CA LEU A 322 -13.56 9.58 -3.54
C LEU A 322 -13.91 8.67 -2.37
N VAL A 323 -13.77 7.38 -2.57
CA VAL A 323 -13.79 6.36 -1.50
C VAL A 323 -12.47 5.64 -1.49
N SER A 324 -11.77 5.59 -0.36
CA SER A 324 -10.47 4.94 -0.28
C SER A 324 -10.46 3.68 0.60
N PHE A 325 -9.58 2.76 0.25
CA PHE A 325 -9.46 1.42 0.81
C PHE A 325 -8.08 1.22 1.41
N ASP A 326 -8.06 0.79 2.66
CA ASP A 326 -6.84 0.36 3.35
C ASP A 326 -6.48 -1.09 2.97
N PHE A 327 -5.24 -1.48 3.19
CA PHE A 327 -4.72 -2.80 2.81
C PHE A 327 -5.08 -3.21 1.38
N PRO A 328 -4.71 -2.42 0.38
CA PRO A 328 -5.19 -2.61 -1.00
C PRO A 328 -4.72 -3.93 -1.63
N TRP A 329 -3.69 -4.59 -1.10
CA TRP A 329 -3.27 -5.96 -1.46
C TRP A 329 -4.01 -7.05 -0.67
N ALA A 330 -4.97 -6.68 0.18
CA ALA A 330 -5.76 -7.61 0.99
C ALA A 330 -4.96 -8.43 2.04
N GLU A 331 -3.75 -8.01 2.42
CA GLU A 331 -2.87 -8.76 3.36
C GLU A 331 -3.57 -9.09 4.68
N ARG A 332 -4.46 -8.23 5.12
CA ARG A 332 -5.22 -8.43 6.36
C ARG A 332 -6.04 -9.72 6.36
N LEU A 333 -6.45 -10.20 5.19
CA LEU A 333 -7.20 -11.47 5.08
C LEU A 333 -6.37 -12.68 5.51
N ALA A 334 -5.05 -12.59 5.44
CA ALA A 334 -4.16 -13.65 5.89
C ALA A 334 -4.29 -13.97 7.39
N GLY A 335 -4.66 -12.97 8.22
CA GLY A 335 -4.85 -13.11 9.67
C GLY A 335 -6.30 -13.12 10.15
N ALA A 336 -7.28 -12.88 9.27
CA ALA A 336 -8.68 -12.68 9.66
C ALA A 336 -9.59 -13.79 9.12
N VAL A 337 -10.31 -14.44 10.01
CA VAL A 337 -11.39 -15.37 9.61
C VAL A 337 -12.63 -14.53 9.26
N GLY A 338 -13.16 -14.69 8.04
CA GLY A 338 -14.39 -14.02 7.61
C GLY A 338 -14.21 -12.61 7.06
N GLY A 339 -12.99 -12.18 6.78
CA GLY A 339 -12.73 -10.92 6.06
C GLY A 339 -13.18 -10.99 4.60
N VAL A 340 -13.45 -9.83 4.01
CA VAL A 340 -13.81 -9.67 2.60
C VAL A 340 -12.70 -8.92 1.88
N HIS A 341 -12.37 -9.35 0.66
CA HIS A 341 -11.35 -8.69 -0.15
C HIS A 341 -11.76 -7.24 -0.47
N PRO A 342 -10.87 -6.24 -0.34
CA PRO A 342 -11.23 -4.84 -0.58
C PRO A 342 -11.79 -4.59 -1.98
N LEU A 343 -11.34 -5.31 -3.00
CA LEU A 343 -11.93 -5.27 -4.34
C LEU A 343 -13.39 -5.72 -4.37
N GLN A 344 -13.77 -6.72 -3.57
CA GLN A 344 -15.17 -7.16 -3.49
C GLN A 344 -16.05 -6.12 -2.80
N ILE A 345 -15.49 -5.39 -1.83
CA ILE A 345 -16.17 -4.25 -1.20
C ILE A 345 -16.38 -3.15 -2.23
N ALA A 346 -15.34 -2.80 -2.99
CA ALA A 346 -15.42 -1.79 -4.03
C ALA A 346 -16.44 -2.16 -5.11
N ASP A 347 -16.38 -3.38 -5.66
CA ASP A 347 -17.35 -3.88 -6.64
C ASP A 347 -18.80 -3.87 -6.08
N SER A 348 -18.97 -4.24 -4.82
CA SER A 348 -20.28 -4.20 -4.17
C SER A 348 -20.84 -2.78 -4.05
N LEU A 349 -20.00 -1.78 -3.76
CA LEU A 349 -20.39 -0.38 -3.72
C LEU A 349 -20.77 0.14 -5.11
N LEU A 350 -19.96 -0.17 -6.12
CA LEU A 350 -20.23 0.23 -7.52
C LEU A 350 -21.54 -0.34 -8.03
N ARG A 351 -21.87 -1.59 -7.70
CA ARG A 351 -23.14 -2.24 -8.06
C ARG A 351 -24.38 -1.63 -7.39
N GLN A 352 -24.20 -0.83 -6.34
CA GLN A 352 -25.32 -0.08 -5.74
C GLN A 352 -25.77 1.11 -6.60
N GLY A 353 -25.05 1.45 -7.67
CA GLY A 353 -25.34 2.58 -8.55
C GLY A 353 -25.05 3.94 -7.91
N LEU A 354 -24.22 3.97 -6.86
CA LEU A 354 -23.83 5.19 -6.16
C LEU A 354 -22.81 5.99 -6.98
N GLN A 355 -22.83 7.30 -6.85
CA GLN A 355 -21.90 8.20 -7.53
C GLN A 355 -20.52 8.14 -6.87
N ILE A 356 -19.68 7.21 -7.29
CA ILE A 356 -18.27 7.14 -6.94
C ILE A 356 -17.45 7.53 -8.16
N SER A 357 -16.68 8.60 -8.05
CA SER A 357 -15.89 9.15 -9.16
C SER A 357 -14.45 8.64 -9.15
N PHE A 358 -13.89 8.36 -7.97
CA PHE A 358 -12.51 7.91 -7.78
C PHE A 358 -12.43 6.82 -6.71
N LEU A 359 -11.51 5.89 -6.90
CA LEU A 359 -11.13 4.92 -5.87
C LEU A 359 -9.75 5.32 -5.32
N GLY A 360 -9.66 5.42 -3.99
CA GLY A 360 -8.41 5.67 -3.29
C GLY A 360 -7.77 4.37 -2.82
N LEU A 361 -6.46 4.25 -2.96
CA LEU A 361 -5.68 3.16 -2.38
C LEU A 361 -4.83 3.75 -1.25
N ASP A 362 -5.19 3.42 0.00
CA ASP A 362 -4.46 3.89 1.19
C ASP A 362 -3.26 2.95 1.41
N VAL A 363 -2.12 3.34 0.88
CA VAL A 363 -0.86 2.59 0.97
C VAL A 363 -0.07 3.11 2.16
N ASN A 364 -0.25 2.44 3.29
CA ASN A 364 0.48 2.70 4.53
C ASN A 364 1.71 1.78 4.56
N LEU A 365 2.75 2.17 3.82
CA LEU A 365 3.89 1.32 3.53
C LEU A 365 4.82 1.20 4.75
N ASP A 366 5.33 0.00 5.01
CA ASP A 366 6.24 -0.31 6.12
C ASP A 366 5.67 -0.09 7.55
N TYR A 367 4.35 -0.07 7.67
CA TYR A 367 3.65 0.03 8.96
C TYR A 367 2.96 -1.29 9.38
N TRP A 368 3.41 -2.44 8.87
CA TRP A 368 2.84 -3.73 9.26
C TRP A 368 2.90 -3.94 10.78
N PRO A 369 1.85 -4.44 11.46
CA PRO A 369 0.57 -4.96 10.92
C PRO A 369 -0.55 -3.92 10.73
N ASN A 370 -0.31 -2.64 10.97
CA ASN A 370 -1.31 -1.57 10.81
C ASN A 370 -1.32 -0.95 9.40
N GLY A 371 -0.41 -1.37 8.55
CA GLY A 371 -0.25 -1.02 7.16
C GLY A 371 0.35 -2.16 6.36
N SER A 372 0.76 -1.89 5.14
CA SER A 372 1.33 -2.87 4.22
C SER A 372 2.82 -3.09 4.46
N VAL A 373 3.29 -4.30 4.19
CA VAL A 373 4.72 -4.63 4.10
C VAL A 373 5.29 -4.04 2.80
N MET A 374 6.59 -3.72 2.79
CA MET A 374 7.31 -3.31 1.58
C MET A 374 7.16 -4.35 0.47
N ARG A 375 6.91 -3.89 -0.76
CA ARG A 375 6.66 -4.75 -1.93
C ARG A 375 7.50 -4.33 -3.11
N ASP A 376 7.91 -5.30 -3.93
CA ASP A 376 8.68 -5.01 -5.14
C ASP A 376 7.86 -4.25 -6.21
N PRO A 377 8.52 -3.58 -7.16
CA PRO A 377 7.85 -2.77 -8.18
C PRO A 377 6.79 -3.51 -9.00
N LEU A 378 6.99 -4.80 -9.29
CA LEU A 378 6.00 -5.57 -10.06
C LEU A 378 4.71 -5.81 -9.27
N GLN A 379 4.78 -5.94 -7.94
CA GLN A 379 3.59 -6.05 -7.09
C GLN A 379 2.78 -4.75 -7.05
N TRP A 380 3.42 -3.58 -7.22
CA TRP A 380 2.73 -2.30 -7.37
C TRP A 380 2.00 -2.22 -8.72
N ILE A 381 2.61 -2.69 -9.79
CA ILE A 381 1.95 -2.78 -11.10
C ILE A 381 0.74 -3.71 -11.02
N ASP A 382 0.91 -4.92 -10.47
CA ASP A 382 -0.16 -5.89 -10.29
C ASP A 382 -1.34 -5.28 -9.50
N LEU A 383 -1.04 -4.53 -8.44
CA LEU A 383 -2.06 -3.81 -7.65
C LEU A 383 -2.87 -2.87 -8.53
N VAL A 384 -2.19 -1.94 -9.19
CA VAL A 384 -2.87 -0.92 -10.01
C VAL A 384 -3.67 -1.56 -11.13
N ASP A 385 -3.12 -2.59 -11.79
CA ASP A 385 -3.80 -3.29 -12.90
C ASP A 385 -5.08 -4.00 -12.45
N VAL A 386 -5.05 -4.61 -11.27
CA VAL A 386 -6.23 -5.30 -10.72
C VAL A 386 -7.31 -4.28 -10.31
N TRP A 387 -6.94 -3.18 -9.65
CA TRP A 387 -7.89 -2.14 -9.25
C TRP A 387 -8.44 -1.36 -10.46
N ALA A 388 -7.65 -1.15 -11.49
CA ALA A 388 -8.07 -0.50 -12.73
C ALA A 388 -9.19 -1.25 -13.47
N GLN A 389 -9.34 -2.56 -13.25
CA GLN A 389 -10.44 -3.37 -13.81
C GLN A 389 -11.83 -2.94 -13.33
N LEU A 390 -11.91 -2.20 -12.22
CA LEU A 390 -13.17 -1.61 -11.76
C LEU A 390 -13.64 -0.41 -12.62
N GLY A 391 -12.81 0.06 -13.53
CA GLY A 391 -13.19 1.09 -14.54
C GLY A 391 -13.21 2.51 -14.00
N LEU A 392 -12.74 2.76 -12.78
CA LEU A 392 -12.64 4.10 -12.20
C LEU A 392 -11.18 4.55 -12.06
N PRO A 393 -10.92 5.87 -12.14
CA PRO A 393 -9.61 6.44 -11.88
C PRO A 393 -9.17 6.20 -10.42
N LEU A 394 -7.87 5.94 -10.26
CA LEU A 394 -7.25 5.62 -8.97
C LEU A 394 -6.49 6.83 -8.41
N VAL A 395 -6.57 7.01 -7.11
CA VAL A 395 -5.76 7.96 -6.33
C VAL A 395 -4.95 7.19 -5.31
N LEU A 396 -3.63 7.36 -5.31
CA LEU A 396 -2.75 6.72 -4.34
C LEU A 396 -2.57 7.64 -3.13
N ASN A 397 -3.02 7.21 -1.97
CA ASN A 397 -2.80 7.89 -0.71
C ASN A 397 -1.62 7.23 0.00
N LEU A 398 -0.50 7.94 0.12
CA LEU A 398 0.74 7.40 0.67
C LEU A 398 0.98 7.85 2.10
N ARG A 399 1.35 6.90 2.95
CA ARG A 399 2.03 7.10 4.23
C ARG A 399 3.24 6.20 4.26
N VAL A 400 4.40 6.80 4.45
CA VAL A 400 5.69 6.09 4.43
C VAL A 400 6.55 6.67 5.56
N PRO A 401 7.17 5.85 6.41
CA PRO A 401 8.03 6.36 7.48
C PRO A 401 9.31 6.95 6.88
N THR A 402 9.55 8.23 7.17
CA THR A 402 10.71 8.96 6.68
C THR A 402 11.36 9.67 7.85
N GLY A 403 12.46 9.14 8.36
CA GLY A 403 13.17 9.73 9.47
C GLY A 403 14.18 8.75 10.09
N PRO A 404 15.19 9.27 10.80
CA PRO A 404 16.35 8.46 11.20
C PRO A 404 16.05 7.46 12.33
N GLU A 405 15.00 7.66 13.11
CA GLU A 405 14.62 6.76 14.21
C GLU A 405 13.12 6.82 14.50
N MET A 406 12.53 5.64 14.68
CA MET A 406 11.15 5.53 15.16
C MET A 406 11.10 5.87 16.66
N PRO A 407 10.17 6.71 17.13
CA PRO A 407 10.01 6.97 18.55
C PRO A 407 9.69 5.66 19.27
N THR A 408 10.48 5.38 20.32
CA THR A 408 10.23 4.22 21.20
C THR A 408 8.85 4.37 21.83
N PRO A 409 7.99 3.34 21.83
CA PRO A 409 6.68 3.45 22.46
C PRO A 409 6.81 3.81 23.93
N ALA A 410 5.92 4.64 24.41
CA ALA A 410 5.72 4.81 25.85
C ALA A 410 5.39 3.42 26.45
N ALA A 411 6.10 3.02 27.49
CA ALA A 411 6.07 1.69 28.10
C ALA A 411 4.68 1.19 28.58
N ASN A 412 3.64 2.02 28.45
CA ASN A 412 2.26 1.78 28.92
C ASN A 412 1.20 1.84 27.82
N SER A 413 1.57 1.79 26.52
CA SER A 413 0.54 1.75 25.48
C SER A 413 0.17 0.31 25.19
N ASP A 414 -1.07 -0.11 25.47
CA ASP A 414 -1.67 -1.37 25.04
C ASP A 414 -1.82 -1.49 23.50
N ARG A 415 -1.30 -0.53 22.76
CA ARG A 415 -1.30 -0.50 21.30
C ARG A 415 0.04 -1.00 20.79
N PRO A 416 0.06 -2.01 19.91
CA PRO A 416 1.30 -2.40 19.25
C PRO A 416 1.83 -1.18 18.48
N VAL A 417 2.97 -0.67 18.91
CA VAL A 417 3.63 0.43 18.20
C VAL A 417 4.19 -0.14 16.92
N ASN A 418 3.83 0.50 15.83
CA ASN A 418 4.44 0.26 14.54
C ASN A 418 5.92 0.61 14.63
N GLN A 419 6.75 -0.40 14.66
CA GLN A 419 8.17 -0.24 14.40
C GLN A 419 8.35 -0.49 12.92
N SER A 420 8.80 0.51 12.17
CA SER A 420 9.41 0.24 10.87
C SER A 420 10.56 -0.73 11.13
N ARG A 421 10.52 -1.89 10.50
CA ARG A 421 11.53 -2.94 10.67
C ARG A 421 12.24 -3.29 9.40
N SER A 422 11.94 -2.57 8.32
CA SER A 422 12.57 -2.82 7.04
C SER A 422 14.08 -2.63 7.07
N ASN A 423 14.64 -2.10 8.17
CA ASN A 423 16.04 -1.66 8.27
C ASN A 423 16.45 -0.73 7.11
N LEU A 424 15.44 -0.15 6.43
CA LEU A 424 15.69 0.82 5.39
C LEU A 424 16.22 2.10 6.00
N THR A 425 17.36 2.55 5.50
CA THR A 425 17.77 3.94 5.69
C THR A 425 16.84 4.83 4.88
N ASP A 426 16.69 6.10 5.26
CA ASP A 426 15.93 7.08 4.46
C ASP A 426 16.34 7.06 2.99
N LYS A 427 17.63 6.89 2.71
CA LYS A 427 18.16 6.80 1.36
C LYS A 427 17.54 5.61 0.60
N ASN A 428 17.58 4.41 1.16
CA ASN A 428 17.08 3.21 0.47
C ASN A 428 15.57 3.28 0.23
N LEU A 429 14.83 3.91 1.16
CA LEU A 429 13.40 4.14 1.00
C LEU A 429 13.12 5.14 -0.12
N ILE A 430 13.89 6.23 -0.19
CA ILE A 430 13.76 7.22 -1.26
C ILE A 430 14.16 6.61 -2.61
N ASP A 431 15.25 5.85 -2.69
CA ASP A 431 15.65 5.15 -3.90
C ASP A 431 14.56 4.17 -4.38
N PHE A 432 13.90 3.50 -3.43
CA PHE A 432 12.74 2.64 -3.73
C PHE A 432 11.56 3.45 -4.30
N LEU A 433 11.20 4.57 -3.67
CA LEU A 433 10.10 5.41 -4.13
C LEU A 433 10.43 6.11 -5.46
N ASP A 434 11.68 6.43 -5.72
CA ASP A 434 12.13 6.97 -7.01
C ASP A 434 11.85 6.02 -8.19
N THR A 435 11.89 4.72 -7.96
CA THR A 435 11.46 3.72 -8.96
C THR A 435 9.93 3.62 -9.04
N ILE A 436 9.25 3.57 -7.88
CA ILE A 436 7.80 3.31 -7.84
C ILE A 436 6.99 4.49 -8.38
N LEU A 437 7.28 5.72 -7.96
CA LEU A 437 6.43 6.87 -8.28
C LEU A 437 6.36 7.17 -9.79
N PRO A 438 7.46 7.17 -10.56
CA PRO A 438 7.38 7.30 -12.02
C PRO A 438 6.58 6.19 -12.69
N MET A 439 6.67 4.95 -12.18
CA MET A 439 5.86 3.84 -12.68
C MET A 439 4.36 4.08 -12.45
N MET A 440 3.99 4.60 -11.27
CA MET A 440 2.59 4.93 -10.97
C MET A 440 2.08 6.07 -11.86
N VAL A 441 2.90 7.12 -12.06
CA VAL A 441 2.61 8.20 -13.02
C VAL A 441 2.45 7.66 -14.43
N ALA A 442 3.23 6.64 -14.81
CA ALA A 442 3.15 6.00 -16.12
C ALA A 442 1.83 5.23 -16.36
N ARG A 443 1.07 4.88 -15.31
CA ARG A 443 -0.18 4.11 -15.43
C ARG A 443 -1.38 5.02 -15.70
N PRO A 444 -2.12 4.86 -16.84
CA PRO A 444 -3.27 5.71 -17.17
C PRO A 444 -4.37 5.70 -16.12
N ALA A 445 -4.55 4.58 -15.42
CA ALA A 445 -5.55 4.47 -14.37
C ALA A 445 -5.24 5.34 -13.14
N VAL A 446 -3.97 5.72 -12.91
CA VAL A 446 -3.57 6.54 -11.77
C VAL A 446 -3.68 8.01 -12.13
N HIS A 447 -4.53 8.74 -11.42
CA HIS A 447 -4.83 10.15 -11.65
C HIS A 447 -4.22 11.09 -10.63
N GLY A 448 -3.75 10.55 -9.49
CA GLY A 448 -3.13 11.38 -8.48
C GLY A 448 -2.43 10.59 -7.39
N LEU A 449 -1.58 11.31 -6.68
CA LEU A 449 -0.85 10.86 -5.52
C LEU A 449 -1.02 11.89 -4.41
N ILE A 450 -1.40 11.43 -3.22
CA ILE A 450 -1.57 12.27 -2.05
C ILE A 450 -0.60 11.79 -0.97
N TRP A 451 0.35 12.64 -0.59
CA TRP A 451 1.17 12.46 0.61
C TRP A 451 0.29 12.80 1.82
N ARG A 452 -0.17 11.81 2.54
CA ARG A 452 -1.34 11.91 3.42
C ARG A 452 -1.16 12.85 4.61
N HIS A 453 0.04 12.97 5.16
CA HIS A 453 0.32 13.81 6.32
C HIS A 453 1.25 14.97 5.95
N TRP A 454 0.87 16.17 6.40
CA TRP A 454 1.73 17.34 6.30
C TRP A 454 2.87 17.27 7.28
N GLN A 455 2.57 17.01 8.56
CA GLN A 455 3.53 17.06 9.66
C GLN A 455 3.62 15.70 10.37
N ASP A 456 4.80 15.40 10.91
CA ASP A 456 5.00 14.26 11.79
C ASP A 456 4.19 14.44 13.07
N GLY A 457 3.56 13.35 13.53
CA GLY A 457 2.73 13.38 14.72
C GLY A 457 1.24 13.60 14.47
N ASP A 458 0.83 13.91 13.23
CA ASP A 458 -0.59 14.05 12.86
C ASP A 458 -1.38 12.76 13.14
N ASP A 459 -0.76 11.61 13.02
CA ASP A 459 -1.36 10.32 13.37
C ASP A 459 -0.34 9.41 14.09
N VAL A 460 -0.59 9.11 15.35
CA VAL A 460 0.27 8.24 16.19
C VAL A 460 0.43 6.81 15.65
N ARG A 461 -0.47 6.37 14.76
CA ARG A 461 -0.38 5.04 14.12
C ARG A 461 0.62 5.00 12.98
N PHE A 462 0.90 6.14 12.38
CA PHE A 462 1.79 6.30 11.24
C PHE A 462 2.85 7.36 11.57
N PRO A 463 3.69 7.13 12.59
CA PRO A 463 4.70 8.09 13.00
C PRO A 463 5.68 8.34 11.86
N GLN A 464 6.25 9.54 11.83
CA GLN A 464 7.24 9.97 10.84
C GLN A 464 6.77 9.91 9.37
N SER A 465 5.46 9.92 9.10
CA SER A 465 4.92 9.93 7.73
C SER A 465 4.67 11.33 7.16
N GLY A 466 5.00 12.38 7.92
CA GLY A 466 4.82 13.77 7.50
C GLY A 466 5.79 14.19 6.40
N PHE A 467 5.39 15.19 5.61
CA PHE A 467 6.25 15.91 4.68
C PHE A 467 7.27 16.79 5.43
N VAL A 468 6.83 17.39 6.54
CA VAL A 468 7.69 18.10 7.49
C VAL A 468 7.85 17.31 8.78
N ASP A 469 8.91 17.56 9.53
CA ASP A 469 9.13 16.95 10.83
C ASP A 469 8.23 17.57 11.94
N VAL A 470 8.39 17.11 13.17
CA VAL A 470 7.63 17.63 14.33
C VAL A 470 7.88 19.12 14.62
N ASN A 471 8.97 19.70 14.13
CA ASN A 471 9.33 21.11 14.28
C ASN A 471 8.85 21.97 13.10
N GLY A 472 8.20 21.36 12.10
CA GLY A 472 7.77 22.02 10.86
C GLY A 472 8.92 22.26 9.87
N GLU A 473 10.05 21.53 10.01
CA GLU A 473 11.14 21.55 9.05
C GLU A 473 10.90 20.53 7.93
N GLU A 474 11.09 20.99 6.69
CA GLU A 474 10.89 20.16 5.50
C GLU A 474 11.91 19.02 5.44
N LYS A 475 11.44 17.80 5.23
CA LYS A 475 12.28 16.64 5.03
C LYS A 475 12.85 16.65 3.62
N GLN A 476 14.10 17.06 3.50
CA GLN A 476 14.79 17.32 2.22
C GLN A 476 14.68 16.14 1.23
N SER A 477 14.83 14.92 1.72
CA SER A 477 14.76 13.72 0.89
C SER A 477 13.39 13.54 0.21
N ILE A 478 12.29 13.85 0.91
CA ILE A 478 10.93 13.77 0.35
C ILE A 478 10.70 14.93 -0.64
N ALA A 479 11.16 16.12 -0.29
CA ALA A 479 11.02 17.29 -1.16
C ALA A 479 11.74 17.10 -2.50
N GLU A 480 12.94 16.53 -2.48
CA GLU A 480 13.69 16.17 -3.67
C GLU A 480 12.97 15.08 -4.48
N LEU A 481 12.44 14.03 -3.83
CA LEU A 481 11.64 12.98 -4.45
C LEU A 481 10.43 13.56 -5.19
N LEU A 482 9.63 14.41 -4.51
CA LEU A 482 8.47 15.04 -5.11
C LEU A 482 8.85 16.00 -6.25
N THR A 483 9.98 16.68 -6.16
CA THR A 483 10.50 17.52 -7.23
C THR A 483 10.82 16.69 -8.46
N ARG A 484 11.51 15.54 -8.31
CA ARG A 484 11.80 14.62 -9.43
C ARG A 484 10.52 14.03 -10.02
N MET A 485 9.57 13.66 -9.18
CA MET A 485 8.26 13.17 -9.64
C MET A 485 7.51 14.25 -10.43
N ARG A 486 7.51 15.51 -9.99
CA ARG A 486 6.91 16.62 -10.75
C ARG A 486 7.61 16.84 -12.08
N ALA A 487 8.93 16.76 -12.14
CA ALA A 487 9.65 16.80 -13.40
C ALA A 487 9.23 15.66 -14.35
N THR A 488 8.89 14.50 -13.80
CA THR A 488 8.32 13.38 -14.57
C THR A 488 6.94 13.70 -15.15
N ILE A 489 6.13 14.52 -14.46
CA ILE A 489 4.78 14.91 -14.89
C ILE A 489 4.83 16.09 -15.87
N SER A 490 5.62 17.10 -15.58
CA SER A 490 5.60 18.41 -16.29
C SER A 490 6.60 18.49 -17.45
N GLY A 491 7.66 17.72 -17.44
CA GLY A 491 8.71 17.69 -18.45
C GLY A 491 9.88 18.54 -18.10
#